data_90d290c0c94c92c91163637845714f4e
#
_entry.id   90d290c0c94c92c91163637845714f4e
#
_cell.length_a   1.000
_cell.length_b   1.000
_cell.length_c   1.000
_cell.angle_alpha   90.00
_cell.angle_beta   90.00
_cell.angle_gamma   90.00
#
_symmetry.space_group_name_H-M   'P 1'
#
loop_
_entity.id
_entity.type
_entity.pdbx_description
1 polymer ?
#
loop_
_entity_poly.entity_id
_entity_poly.type
_entity_poly.pdbx_seq_one_letter_code
_entity_poly.pdbx_strand_id
1 'polypeptide(L)' 'MDYNKIYKEEFISLVKEKVKSVGEIKAVKFVREQTGMSLIQAKKLVDFCNE' A
#
# COMPACT_ATOMS: atom_id res chain seq x y z
N MET A 1 -0.82 -14.51 8.58
CA MET A 1 -1.00 -13.05 8.65
C MET A 1 -2.45 -12.71 8.32
N ASP A 2 -3.05 -11.90 9.15
CA ASP A 2 -4.43 -11.50 8.94
C ASP A 2 -4.48 -10.23 8.09
N TYR A 3 -4.86 -10.40 6.84
CA TYR A 3 -4.93 -9.27 5.90
C TYR A 3 -5.93 -8.20 6.33
N ASN A 4 -6.97 -8.58 7.07
CA ASN A 4 -7.94 -7.61 7.55
C ASN A 4 -7.37 -6.64 8.57
N LYS A 5 -6.33 -7.06 9.30
CA LYS A 5 -5.68 -6.18 10.26
C LYS A 5 -4.72 -5.21 9.58
N ILE A 6 -4.06 -5.66 8.52
CA ILE A 6 -3.05 -4.85 7.82
C ILE A 6 -3.68 -4.03 6.71
N TYR A 7 -4.63 -4.63 5.99
CA TYR A 7 -5.24 -4.02 4.82
C TYR A 7 -6.66 -3.55 5.13
N LYS A 8 -6.78 -2.69 6.13
CA LYS A 8 -8.07 -2.08 6.46
C LYS A 8 -8.51 -1.19 5.31
N GLU A 9 -9.83 -1.04 5.15
CA GLU A 9 -10.38 -0.19 4.09
C GLU A 9 -9.78 1.21 4.10
N GLU A 10 -9.62 1.79 5.28
CA GLU A 10 -9.03 3.11 5.42
C GLU A 10 -7.62 3.16 4.86
N PHE A 11 -6.83 2.15 5.20
CA PHE A 11 -5.45 2.08 4.72
C PHE A 11 -5.40 1.84 3.22
N ILE A 12 -6.24 0.96 2.71
CA ILE A 12 -6.31 0.67 1.28
C ILE A 12 -6.74 1.92 0.50
N SER A 13 -7.74 2.64 1.01
CA SER A 13 -8.17 3.89 0.39
C SER A 13 -7.06 4.92 0.36
N LEU A 14 -6.29 5.00 1.44
CA LEU A 14 -5.17 5.92 1.54
C LEU A 14 -4.08 5.57 0.53
N VAL A 15 -3.78 4.28 0.38
CA VAL A 15 -2.78 3.82 -0.58
C VAL A 15 -3.24 4.13 -2.01
N LYS A 16 -4.51 3.88 -2.32
CA LYS A 16 -5.06 4.22 -3.63
C LYS A 16 -4.92 5.70 -3.93
N GLU A 17 -5.21 6.52 -2.94
CA GLU A 17 -5.09 7.96 -3.08
C GLU A 17 -3.64 8.37 -3.32
N LYS A 18 -2.70 7.75 -2.63
CA LYS A 18 -1.28 8.01 -2.85
C LYS A 18 -0.86 7.63 -4.26
N VAL A 19 -1.32 6.48 -4.76
CA VAL A 19 -0.99 6.07 -6.12
C VAL A 19 -1.46 7.12 -7.13
N LYS A 20 -2.65 7.65 -6.94
CA LYS A 20 -3.21 8.65 -7.84
C LYS A 20 -2.53 10.01 -7.71
N SER A 21 -2.14 10.35 -6.49
CA SER A 21 -1.62 11.68 -6.18
C SER A 21 -0.12 11.80 -6.45
N VAL A 22 0.66 10.83 -6.00
CA VAL A 22 2.13 10.91 -6.06
C VAL A 22 2.78 9.83 -6.90
N GLY A 23 2.00 8.89 -7.38
CA GLY A 23 2.49 7.81 -8.23
C GLY A 23 2.78 6.54 -7.47
N GLU A 24 2.92 5.45 -8.23
CA GLU A 24 3.08 4.11 -7.69
C GLU A 24 4.34 3.96 -6.84
N ILE A 25 5.45 4.50 -7.31
CA ILE A 25 6.73 4.33 -6.62
C ILE A 25 6.68 4.95 -5.22
N LYS A 26 6.14 6.14 -5.11
CA LYS A 26 6.02 6.80 -3.81
C LYS A 26 4.99 6.11 -2.93
N ALA A 27 3.94 5.56 -3.53
CA ALA A 27 2.95 4.79 -2.78
C ALA A 27 3.58 3.54 -2.18
N VAL A 28 4.44 2.84 -2.92
CA VAL A 28 5.18 1.69 -2.40
C VAL A 28 6.04 2.10 -1.21
N LYS A 29 6.74 3.22 -1.33
CA LYS A 29 7.57 3.71 -0.24
C LYS A 29 6.72 4.03 0.99
N PHE A 30 5.58 4.66 0.79
CA PHE A 30 4.65 4.96 1.86
C PHE A 30 4.21 3.70 2.59
N VAL A 31 3.83 2.67 1.85
CA VAL A 31 3.40 1.40 2.43
C VAL A 31 4.53 0.78 3.24
N ARG A 32 5.74 0.79 2.73
CA ARG A 32 6.90 0.24 3.44
C ARG A 32 7.13 0.97 4.76
N GLU A 33 7.01 2.27 4.76
CA GLU A 33 7.21 3.07 5.97
C GLU A 33 6.14 2.80 7.01
N GLN A 34 4.91 2.60 6.57
CA GLN A 34 3.79 2.39 7.49
C GLN A 34 3.74 0.97 8.05
N THR A 35 4.16 -0.02 7.29
CA THR A 35 4.01 -1.42 7.67
C THR A 35 5.31 -2.13 7.98
N GLY A 36 6.42 -1.60 7.52
CA GLY A 36 7.71 -2.28 7.64
C GLY A 36 7.87 -3.44 6.66
N MET A 37 7.02 -3.54 5.66
CA MET A 37 7.08 -4.60 4.67
C MET A 37 8.34 -4.48 3.81
N SER A 38 8.74 -5.63 3.21
CA SER A 38 9.77 -5.61 2.20
C SER A 38 9.26 -4.91 0.94
N LEU A 39 10.18 -4.54 0.06
CA LEU A 39 9.83 -3.89 -1.20
C LEU A 39 8.86 -4.75 -2.02
N ILE A 40 9.12 -6.05 -2.10
CA ILE A 40 8.27 -6.96 -2.87
C ILE A 40 6.86 -7.00 -2.31
N GLN A 41 6.73 -7.10 -0.99
CA GLN A 41 5.42 -7.13 -0.35
C GLN A 41 4.67 -5.82 -0.52
N ALA A 42 5.36 -4.71 -0.35
CA ALA A 42 4.75 -3.40 -0.50
C ALA A 42 4.26 -3.20 -1.93
N LYS A 43 5.04 -3.64 -2.90
CA LYS A 43 4.64 -3.54 -4.31
C LYS A 43 3.40 -4.37 -4.59
N LYS A 44 3.32 -5.57 -4.04
CA LYS A 44 2.14 -6.42 -4.20
C LYS A 44 0.90 -5.77 -3.61
N LEU A 45 1.04 -5.13 -2.45
CA LEU A 45 -0.07 -4.42 -1.84
C LEU A 45 -0.52 -3.25 -2.71
N VAL A 46 0.42 -2.48 -3.21
CA VAL A 46 0.10 -1.34 -4.08
C VAL A 46 -0.60 -1.81 -5.36
N ASP A 47 -0.11 -2.89 -5.95
CA ASP A 47 -0.75 -3.48 -7.12
C ASP A 47 -2.18 -3.91 -6.82
N PHE A 48 -2.39 -4.52 -5.67
CA PHE A 48 -3.73 -4.91 -5.22
C PHE A 48 -4.63 -3.70 -5.06
N CYS A 49 -4.13 -2.64 -4.46
CA CYS A 49 -4.91 -1.42 -4.25
C CYS A 49 -5.20 -0.67 -5.55
N ASN A 50 -4.37 -0.86 -6.55
CA ASN A 50 -4.49 -0.15 -7.82
C ASN A 50 -5.43 -0.83 -8.82
N GLU A 51 -6.02 -1.93 -8.45
CA GLU A 51 -6.98 -2.60 -9.32
C GLU A 51 -8.31 -1.89 -9.43
#